data_313c0386703ab9c60cf449e5e212ab09
#
_entry.id   313c0386703ab9c60cf449e5e212ab09
#
_cell.length_a   1.000
_cell.length_b   1.000
_cell.length_c   1.000
_cell.angle_alpha   90.00
_cell.angle_beta   90.00
_cell.angle_gamma   90.00
#
_symmetry.space_group_name_H-M   'P 1'
#
loop_
_entity.id
_entity.type
_entity.pdbx_description
1 polymer ?
#
loop_
_entity_poly.entity_id
_entity_poly.type
_entity_poly.pdbx_seq_one_letter_code
_entity_poly.pdbx_strand_id
1 'polypeptide(L)'
;MQNPFKALSATKRNLETLRANSVDQSIIAAVEKQIDQIERKLSRYTLPDEFKVKARINDQVGIYSIYTTEIQRDLDMNRVSEFYTLFKNGHYESDFPILVITVAKAKELGLRLYDFYGNDVTDTADENALVIIEGQHRGVASALLHSDGNDFCLENICYKGNITDLAQYLSTINGKETSTYKDPDRIDIMASRDSDTDNLIVAINEAKNDGFNLSTIERAYCGGSTIPKDKYNKAFVSGNTLTSMLTEREREKIDLPRGQRILQGFINVGCDTKKVSRYWVEGFNGYAAAHSEERAFQALSALTSEMITAKITSGTDFTTILNTAYNSSIG
;
A
#
# COMPACT_ATOMS: atom_id res chain seq x y z
N MET A 1 8.08 4.73 -11.09
CA MET A 1 8.71 6.09 -11.18
C MET A 1 10.20 5.85 -11.04
N GLN A 2 11.02 6.39 -11.94
CA GLN A 2 12.48 6.17 -11.95
C GLN A 2 13.10 6.70 -10.65
N ASN A 3 14.14 6.02 -10.12
CA ASN A 3 14.85 6.44 -8.92
C ASN A 3 15.36 7.89 -9.08
N PRO A 4 14.88 8.87 -8.29
CA PRO A 4 15.21 10.28 -8.48
C PRO A 4 16.66 10.61 -8.15
N PHE A 5 17.33 9.84 -7.29
CA PHE A 5 18.76 10.03 -7.02
C PHE A 5 19.59 9.67 -8.26
N LYS A 6 19.29 8.52 -8.91
CA LYS A 6 19.91 8.14 -10.19
C LYS A 6 19.62 9.18 -11.28
N ALA A 7 18.36 9.63 -11.36
CA ALA A 7 17.98 10.66 -12.33
C ALA A 7 18.72 11.97 -12.10
N LEU A 8 18.86 12.42 -10.84
CA LEU A 8 19.60 13.64 -10.48
C LEU A 8 21.07 13.54 -10.90
N SER A 9 21.75 12.44 -10.52
CA SER A 9 23.15 12.22 -10.84
C SER A 9 23.38 12.14 -12.36
N ALA A 10 22.56 11.38 -13.08
CA ALA A 10 22.66 11.27 -14.54
C ALA A 10 22.42 12.61 -15.23
N THR A 11 21.43 13.40 -14.78
CA THR A 11 21.13 14.71 -15.37
C THR A 11 22.24 15.72 -15.10
N LYS A 12 22.85 15.71 -13.91
CA LYS A 12 24.00 16.55 -13.58
C LYS A 12 25.21 16.21 -14.46
N ARG A 13 25.55 14.93 -14.62
CA ARG A 13 26.64 14.49 -15.53
C ARG A 13 26.36 14.89 -16.98
N ASN A 14 25.12 14.76 -17.44
CA ASN A 14 24.74 15.22 -18.78
C ASN A 14 24.95 16.74 -18.93
N LEU A 15 24.57 17.54 -17.94
CA LEU A 15 24.79 18.98 -17.93
C LEU A 15 26.28 19.35 -18.05
N GLU A 16 27.14 18.67 -17.30
CA GLU A 16 28.60 18.88 -17.38
C GLU A 16 29.13 18.57 -18.79
N THR A 17 28.68 17.45 -19.39
CA THR A 17 29.06 17.07 -20.75
C THR A 17 28.61 18.10 -21.79
N LEU A 18 27.37 18.59 -21.69
CA LEU A 18 26.82 19.61 -22.58
C LEU A 18 27.58 20.94 -22.48
N ARG A 19 27.94 21.35 -21.26
CA ARG A 19 28.75 22.57 -21.04
C ARG A 19 30.16 22.40 -21.62
N ALA A 20 30.82 21.24 -21.43
CA ALA A 20 32.13 20.95 -21.97
C ALA A 20 32.17 20.97 -23.52
N ASN A 21 31.06 20.56 -24.16
CA ASN A 21 30.92 20.50 -25.62
C ASN A 21 30.38 21.80 -26.25
N SER A 22 30.25 22.89 -25.47
CA SER A 22 29.76 24.20 -25.94
C SER A 22 28.42 24.14 -26.68
N VAL A 23 27.49 23.29 -26.19
CA VAL A 23 26.15 23.12 -26.76
C VAL A 23 25.28 24.36 -26.55
N ASP A 24 24.25 24.52 -27.34
CA ASP A 24 23.31 25.64 -27.30
C ASP A 24 22.78 25.91 -25.88
N GLN A 25 22.76 27.18 -25.51
CA GLN A 25 22.32 27.62 -24.17
C GLN A 25 20.87 27.28 -23.86
N SER A 26 20.03 27.16 -24.88
CA SER A 26 18.62 26.75 -24.68
C SER A 26 18.48 25.29 -24.21
N ILE A 27 19.37 24.42 -24.69
CA ILE A 27 19.42 23.00 -24.28
C ILE A 27 19.98 22.91 -22.83
N ILE A 28 21.02 23.68 -22.53
CA ILE A 28 21.60 23.75 -21.18
C ILE A 28 20.53 24.21 -20.19
N ALA A 29 19.80 25.28 -20.47
CA ALA A 29 18.73 25.79 -19.61
C ALA A 29 17.59 24.78 -19.41
N ALA A 30 17.25 23.99 -20.43
CA ALA A 30 16.25 22.93 -20.30
C ALA A 30 16.69 21.82 -19.33
N VAL A 31 17.97 21.44 -19.38
CA VAL A 31 18.54 20.42 -18.47
C VAL A 31 18.65 20.95 -17.04
N GLU A 32 19.04 22.20 -16.86
CA GLU A 32 19.06 22.87 -15.55
C GLU A 32 17.66 22.89 -14.92
N LYS A 33 16.63 23.21 -15.70
CA LYS A 33 15.24 23.15 -15.24
C LYS A 33 14.80 21.74 -14.80
N GLN A 34 15.30 20.70 -15.48
CA GLN A 34 15.06 19.32 -15.04
C GLN A 34 15.72 19.01 -13.69
N ILE A 35 16.95 19.46 -13.50
CA ILE A 35 17.67 19.33 -12.21
C ILE A 35 16.86 19.98 -11.10
N ASP A 36 16.45 21.24 -11.29
CA ASP A 36 15.62 21.97 -10.32
C ASP A 36 14.33 21.25 -9.97
N GLN A 37 13.66 20.62 -10.95
CA GLN A 37 12.44 19.85 -10.71
C GLN A 37 12.71 18.60 -9.86
N ILE A 38 13.83 17.91 -10.07
CA ILE A 38 14.21 16.72 -9.29
C ILE A 38 14.61 17.16 -7.87
N GLU A 39 15.41 18.20 -7.73
CA GLU A 39 15.85 18.74 -6.45
C GLU A 39 14.68 19.22 -5.59
N ARG A 40 13.68 19.88 -6.18
CA ARG A 40 12.44 20.25 -5.47
C ARG A 40 11.70 19.04 -4.90
N LYS A 41 11.67 17.90 -5.61
CA LYS A 41 11.06 16.66 -5.10
C LYS A 41 11.82 16.05 -3.93
N LEU A 42 13.13 16.31 -3.88
CA LEU A 42 14.03 15.80 -2.85
C LEU A 42 14.30 16.82 -1.74
N SER A 43 13.80 18.07 -1.84
CA SER A 43 14.12 19.20 -0.97
C SER A 43 13.78 19.02 0.51
N ARG A 44 12.94 18.03 0.84
CA ARG A 44 12.61 17.68 2.22
C ARG A 44 13.67 16.82 2.93
N TYR A 45 14.70 16.39 2.20
CA TYR A 45 15.79 15.57 2.71
C TYR A 45 17.11 16.33 2.58
N THR A 46 17.99 16.14 3.53
CA THR A 46 19.41 16.46 3.35
C THR A 46 20.03 15.32 2.54
N LEU A 47 20.40 15.61 1.29
CA LEU A 47 20.97 14.59 0.41
C LEU A 47 22.40 14.27 0.86
N PRO A 48 22.73 13.00 1.16
CA PRO A 48 24.08 12.63 1.56
C PRO A 48 25.04 12.57 0.36
N ASP A 49 26.30 12.87 0.56
CA ASP A 49 27.34 12.57 -0.44
C ASP A 49 27.50 11.06 -0.62
N GLU A 50 27.35 10.32 0.45
CA GLU A 50 27.36 8.86 0.49
C GLU A 50 26.25 8.34 1.42
N PHE A 51 25.50 7.36 0.94
CA PHE A 51 24.43 6.75 1.72
C PHE A 51 25.00 5.91 2.86
N LYS A 52 24.93 6.41 4.07
CA LYS A 52 25.36 5.73 5.31
C LYS A 52 24.21 5.55 6.27
N VAL A 53 24.22 4.45 6.98
CA VAL A 53 23.24 4.13 8.03
C VAL A 53 23.95 3.92 9.36
N LYS A 54 23.34 4.40 10.45
CA LYS A 54 23.69 3.94 11.78
C LYS A 54 22.95 2.63 12.01
N ALA A 55 23.66 1.57 12.32
CA ALA A 55 23.07 0.25 12.50
C ALA A 55 23.70 -0.52 13.67
N ARG A 56 22.90 -1.42 14.28
CA ARG A 56 23.37 -2.37 15.28
C ARG A 56 23.59 -3.73 14.66
N ILE A 57 24.83 -4.21 14.69
CA ILE A 57 25.26 -5.51 14.16
C ILE A 57 26.06 -6.23 15.25
N ASN A 58 25.64 -7.45 15.61
CA ASN A 58 26.28 -8.22 16.68
C ASN A 58 26.48 -7.41 17.98
N ASP A 59 25.43 -6.71 18.42
CA ASP A 59 25.40 -5.83 19.59
C ASP A 59 26.32 -4.60 19.53
N GLN A 60 27.01 -4.38 18.42
CA GLN A 60 27.82 -3.19 18.19
C GLN A 60 27.09 -2.19 17.30
N VAL A 61 27.04 -0.94 17.73
CA VAL A 61 26.51 0.16 16.94
C VAL A 61 27.63 0.79 16.13
N GLY A 62 27.44 0.87 14.80
CA GLY A 62 28.39 1.46 13.87
C GLY A 62 27.68 2.28 12.78
N ILE A 63 28.49 2.97 11.97
CA ILE A 63 28.03 3.67 10.77
C ILE A 63 28.58 2.88 9.59
N TYR A 64 27.68 2.48 8.67
CA TYR A 64 28.01 1.63 7.53
C TYR A 64 27.52 2.27 6.26
N SER A 65 28.38 2.30 5.23
CA SER A 65 27.98 2.61 3.86
C SER A 65 27.02 1.54 3.36
N ILE A 66 26.02 1.91 2.56
CA ILE A 66 25.06 0.98 1.98
C ILE A 66 25.12 1.02 0.45
N TYR A 67 25.11 -0.15 -0.16
CA TYR A 67 25.12 -0.32 -1.61
C TYR A 67 23.98 -1.23 -2.07
N THR A 68 23.69 -1.19 -3.35
CA THR A 68 22.73 -2.05 -4.05
C THR A 68 23.42 -2.80 -5.18
N THR A 69 22.71 -3.69 -5.87
CA THR A 69 23.24 -4.44 -7.02
C THR A 69 22.43 -4.13 -8.28
N GLU A 70 22.95 -4.50 -9.46
CA GLU A 70 22.29 -4.32 -10.76
C GLU A 70 20.95 -5.05 -10.87
N ILE A 71 20.76 -6.12 -10.11
CA ILE A 71 19.55 -6.95 -10.17
C ILE A 71 18.46 -6.48 -9.20
N GLN A 72 18.72 -5.45 -8.40
CA GLN A 72 17.73 -4.87 -7.52
C GLN A 72 16.74 -3.98 -8.30
N ARG A 73 15.48 -4.03 -7.89
CA ARG A 73 14.45 -3.12 -8.42
C ARG A 73 14.76 -1.66 -8.11
N ASP A 74 14.24 -0.76 -8.92
CA ASP A 74 14.33 0.67 -8.66
C ASP A 74 13.65 1.06 -7.33
N LEU A 75 14.17 2.12 -6.71
CA LEU A 75 13.59 2.69 -5.49
C LEU A 75 12.22 3.31 -5.78
N ASP A 76 11.24 2.96 -4.97
CA ASP A 76 9.98 3.68 -4.87
C ASP A 76 10.09 4.75 -3.78
N MET A 77 10.15 6.02 -4.19
CA MET A 77 10.32 7.14 -3.26
C MET A 77 9.09 7.38 -2.38
N ASN A 78 7.91 6.91 -2.76
CA ASN A 78 6.75 6.97 -1.85
C ASN A 78 7.00 6.06 -0.65
N ARG A 79 7.48 4.84 -0.89
CA ARG A 79 7.87 3.91 0.18
C ARG A 79 9.03 4.42 1.02
N VAL A 80 10.06 4.99 0.40
CA VAL A 80 11.16 5.64 1.15
C VAL A 80 10.62 6.72 2.07
N SER A 81 9.71 7.56 1.55
CA SER A 81 9.09 8.64 2.30
C SER A 81 8.24 8.16 3.47
N GLU A 82 7.48 7.08 3.26
CA GLU A 82 6.68 6.45 4.32
C GLU A 82 7.59 5.95 5.44
N PHE A 83 8.63 5.18 5.12
CA PHE A 83 9.59 4.70 6.12
C PHE A 83 10.36 5.83 6.79
N TYR A 84 10.78 6.86 6.04
CA TYR A 84 11.43 8.03 6.63
C TYR A 84 10.54 8.69 7.69
N THR A 85 9.26 8.87 7.40
CA THR A 85 8.29 9.47 8.33
C THR A 85 8.04 8.57 9.54
N LEU A 86 7.85 7.26 9.32
CA LEU A 86 7.67 6.29 10.39
C LEU A 86 8.86 6.27 11.35
N PHE A 87 10.06 6.16 10.83
CA PHE A 87 11.30 6.11 11.65
C PHE A 87 11.54 7.42 12.39
N LYS A 88 11.32 8.56 11.75
CA LYS A 88 11.43 9.87 12.37
C LYS A 88 10.47 10.04 13.55
N ASN A 89 9.32 9.38 13.50
CA ASN A 89 8.31 9.42 14.55
C ASN A 89 8.47 8.28 15.60
N GLY A 90 9.52 7.49 15.52
CA GLY A 90 9.78 6.39 16.47
C GLY A 90 8.95 5.12 16.22
N HIS A 91 8.32 4.99 15.06
CA HIS A 91 7.52 3.81 14.69
C HIS A 91 8.35 2.80 13.87
N TYR A 92 9.47 2.37 14.39
CA TYR A 92 10.31 1.35 13.75
C TYR A 92 10.01 -0.03 14.33
N GLU A 93 9.65 -0.96 13.43
CA GLU A 93 9.44 -2.36 13.76
C GLU A 93 10.68 -3.18 13.37
N SER A 94 11.43 -3.59 14.40
CA SER A 94 12.67 -4.38 14.22
C SER A 94 12.41 -5.83 13.77
N ASP A 95 11.17 -6.31 13.85
CA ASP A 95 10.79 -7.68 13.42
C ASP A 95 10.97 -7.92 11.92
N PHE A 96 11.06 -6.86 11.12
CA PHE A 96 11.31 -6.95 9.69
C PHE A 96 12.79 -6.75 9.36
N PRO A 97 13.59 -7.81 9.19
CA PRO A 97 15.02 -7.68 8.97
C PRO A 97 15.35 -6.97 7.66
N ILE A 98 16.45 -6.23 7.64
CA ILE A 98 17.11 -5.82 6.41
C ILE A 98 18.10 -6.92 6.07
N LEU A 99 17.94 -7.56 4.91
CA LEU A 99 18.83 -8.63 4.48
C LEU A 99 20.00 -8.03 3.70
N VAL A 100 21.20 -8.43 4.09
CA VAL A 100 22.44 -7.94 3.50
C VAL A 100 23.40 -9.07 3.19
N ILE A 101 24.30 -8.83 2.24
CA ILE A 101 25.51 -9.60 2.03
C ILE A 101 26.72 -8.68 2.22
N THR A 102 27.90 -9.25 2.42
CA THR A 102 29.15 -8.49 2.44
C THR A 102 29.56 -8.10 1.01
N VAL A 103 30.39 -7.07 0.88
CA VAL A 103 31.01 -6.69 -0.39
C VAL A 103 31.81 -7.86 -0.99
N ALA A 104 32.57 -8.59 -0.17
CA ALA A 104 33.30 -9.78 -0.59
C ALA A 104 32.36 -10.85 -1.18
N LYS A 105 31.21 -11.10 -0.54
CA LYS A 105 30.21 -12.06 -1.04
C LYS A 105 29.57 -11.61 -2.34
N ALA A 106 29.28 -10.33 -2.49
CA ALA A 106 28.74 -9.78 -3.74
C ALA A 106 29.74 -9.97 -4.90
N LYS A 107 31.03 -9.70 -4.65
CA LYS A 107 32.12 -9.93 -5.63
C LYS A 107 32.27 -11.42 -5.97
N GLU A 108 32.21 -12.34 -4.98
CA GLU A 108 32.20 -13.79 -5.19
C GLU A 108 31.05 -14.24 -6.12
N LEU A 109 29.88 -13.61 -5.98
CA LEU A 109 28.72 -13.88 -6.84
C LEU A 109 28.78 -13.19 -8.21
N GLY A 110 29.86 -12.46 -8.52
CA GLY A 110 30.02 -11.74 -9.78
C GLY A 110 29.11 -10.53 -9.94
N LEU A 111 28.57 -10.00 -8.85
CA LEU A 111 27.62 -8.88 -8.87
C LEU A 111 28.34 -7.54 -8.98
N ARG A 112 27.76 -6.63 -9.76
CA ARG A 112 28.16 -5.21 -9.75
C ARG A 112 27.49 -4.49 -8.60
N LEU A 113 28.25 -3.62 -7.95
CA LEU A 113 27.79 -2.80 -6.84
C LEU A 113 27.54 -1.37 -7.30
N TYR A 114 26.45 -0.81 -6.85
CA TYR A 114 26.07 0.57 -7.15
C TYR A 114 25.74 1.33 -5.86
N ASP A 115 26.14 2.58 -5.81
CA ASP A 115 25.53 3.51 -4.85
C ASP A 115 24.09 3.85 -5.27
N PHE A 116 23.36 4.56 -4.41
CA PHE A 116 21.97 4.93 -4.72
C PHE A 116 21.86 6.09 -5.72
N TYR A 117 22.98 6.74 -6.07
CA TYR A 117 23.06 7.67 -7.20
C TYR A 117 23.31 6.96 -8.54
N GLY A 118 23.53 5.66 -8.53
CA GLY A 118 23.74 4.84 -9.71
C GLY A 118 25.17 4.84 -10.24
N ASN A 119 26.15 5.25 -9.44
CA ASN A 119 27.55 5.11 -9.77
C ASN A 119 28.00 3.67 -9.50
N ASP A 120 28.77 3.09 -10.41
CA ASP A 120 29.42 1.79 -10.18
C ASP A 120 30.53 1.98 -9.15
N VAL A 121 30.42 1.25 -8.05
CA VAL A 121 31.37 1.27 -6.94
C VAL A 121 32.01 -0.11 -6.72
N THR A 122 31.89 -1.03 -7.67
CA THR A 122 32.33 -2.41 -7.53
C THR A 122 33.78 -2.54 -7.08
N ASP A 123 34.67 -1.70 -7.62
CA ASP A 123 36.11 -1.74 -7.31
C ASP A 123 36.49 -0.84 -6.11
N THR A 124 35.64 0.15 -5.78
CA THR A 124 35.95 1.17 -4.77
C THR A 124 35.08 1.03 -3.49
N ALA A 125 34.17 0.05 -3.46
CA ALA A 125 33.29 -0.17 -2.32
C ALA A 125 34.08 -0.44 -1.04
N ASP A 126 33.64 0.22 0.07
CA ASP A 126 34.13 -0.09 1.40
C ASP A 126 33.83 -1.56 1.75
N GLU A 127 34.86 -2.32 2.12
CA GLU A 127 34.72 -3.75 2.43
C GLU A 127 33.80 -4.02 3.63
N ASN A 128 33.65 -3.05 4.53
CA ASN A 128 32.73 -3.11 5.67
C ASN A 128 31.29 -2.66 5.34
N ALA A 129 31.05 -2.22 4.11
CA ALA A 129 29.72 -1.77 3.71
C ALA A 129 28.69 -2.92 3.69
N LEU A 130 27.44 -2.54 3.76
CA LEU A 130 26.29 -3.42 3.68
C LEU A 130 25.73 -3.41 2.26
N VAL A 131 25.80 -4.54 1.56
CA VAL A 131 25.11 -4.69 0.27
C VAL A 131 23.69 -5.16 0.55
N ILE A 132 22.72 -4.27 0.40
CA ILE A 132 21.31 -4.57 0.72
C ILE A 132 20.71 -5.42 -0.39
N ILE A 133 20.19 -6.60 -0.03
CA ILE A 133 19.48 -7.51 -0.93
C ILE A 133 17.96 -7.53 -0.69
N GLU A 134 17.50 -7.13 0.50
CA GLU A 134 16.09 -6.88 0.81
C GLU A 134 15.98 -5.77 1.85
N GLY A 135 14.92 -4.93 1.74
CA GLY A 135 14.71 -3.78 2.63
C GLY A 135 15.39 -2.50 2.17
N GLN A 136 15.75 -2.36 0.88
CA GLN A 136 16.44 -1.17 0.35
C GLN A 136 15.70 0.16 0.65
N HIS A 137 14.35 0.20 0.61
CA HIS A 137 13.59 1.41 0.94
C HIS A 137 13.79 1.83 2.40
N ARG A 138 13.87 0.85 3.32
CA ARG A 138 14.16 1.10 4.74
C ARG A 138 15.60 1.54 4.96
N GLY A 139 16.53 0.91 4.26
CA GLY A 139 17.95 1.31 4.30
C GLY A 139 18.14 2.74 3.83
N VAL A 140 17.56 3.11 2.67
CA VAL A 140 17.65 4.49 2.14
C VAL A 140 16.94 5.49 3.06
N ALA A 141 15.77 5.17 3.59
CA ALA A 141 15.07 6.04 4.54
C ALA A 141 15.91 6.32 5.80
N SER A 142 16.57 5.28 6.33
CA SER A 142 17.50 5.41 7.46
C SER A 142 18.72 6.28 7.11
N ALA A 143 19.29 6.10 5.91
CA ALA A 143 20.42 6.90 5.47
C ALA A 143 20.07 8.40 5.31
N LEU A 144 18.87 8.70 4.81
CA LEU A 144 18.37 10.08 4.74
C LEU A 144 18.17 10.68 6.13
N LEU A 145 17.65 9.91 7.09
CA LEU A 145 17.54 10.36 8.48
C LEU A 145 18.90 10.60 9.12
N HIS A 146 19.86 9.73 8.86
CA HIS A 146 21.23 9.92 9.34
C HIS A 146 21.85 11.19 8.75
N SER A 147 21.64 11.46 7.46
CA SER A 147 22.07 12.69 6.80
C SER A 147 21.42 13.95 7.36
N ASP A 148 20.16 13.85 7.82
CA ASP A 148 19.46 14.95 8.50
C ASP A 148 19.92 15.14 9.97
N GLY A 149 20.93 14.40 10.44
CA GLY A 149 21.44 14.44 11.81
C GLY A 149 20.53 13.72 12.83
N ASN A 150 19.61 12.87 12.40
CA ASN A 150 18.78 12.08 13.29
C ASN A 150 19.57 10.89 13.85
N ASP A 151 19.38 10.58 15.13
CA ASP A 151 20.09 9.48 15.81
C ASP A 151 19.44 8.09 15.64
N PHE A 152 18.59 7.94 14.63
CA PHE A 152 17.92 6.68 14.32
C PHE A 152 18.94 5.57 14.04
N CYS A 153 18.73 4.40 14.65
CA CYS A 153 19.58 3.22 14.47
C CYS A 153 18.78 2.07 13.89
N LEU A 154 19.22 1.51 12.78
CA LEU A 154 18.68 0.28 12.24
C LEU A 154 19.05 -0.90 13.13
N GLU A 155 18.06 -1.68 13.49
CA GLU A 155 18.23 -2.94 14.20
C GLU A 155 17.84 -4.10 13.27
N ASN A 156 18.17 -5.32 13.66
CA ASN A 156 17.83 -6.52 12.90
C ASN A 156 18.40 -6.54 11.46
N ILE A 157 19.70 -6.27 11.34
CA ILE A 157 20.47 -6.51 10.11
C ILE A 157 20.82 -7.99 10.03
N CYS A 158 20.37 -8.67 8.98
CA CYS A 158 20.56 -10.10 8.82
C CYS A 158 21.50 -10.42 7.63
N TYR A 159 22.70 -10.93 7.92
CA TYR A 159 23.64 -11.37 6.89
C TYR A 159 23.21 -12.69 6.24
N LYS A 160 23.28 -12.75 4.92
CA LYS A 160 22.98 -13.93 4.07
C LYS A 160 24.24 -14.44 3.36
N GLY A 161 25.13 -15.06 4.11
CA GLY A 161 26.40 -15.58 3.56
C GLY A 161 26.26 -16.85 2.71
N ASN A 162 25.17 -17.59 2.81
CA ASN A 162 24.95 -18.87 2.14
C ASN A 162 24.25 -18.77 0.78
N ILE A 163 24.02 -17.58 0.25
CA ILE A 163 23.42 -17.39 -1.07
C ILE A 163 24.43 -17.79 -2.14
N THR A 164 24.02 -18.63 -3.08
CA THR A 164 24.81 -19.07 -4.25
C THR A 164 24.33 -18.43 -5.55
N ASP A 165 23.06 -17.99 -5.60
CA ASP A 165 22.44 -17.29 -6.72
C ASP A 165 21.49 -16.24 -6.16
N LEU A 166 21.85 -14.95 -6.29
CA LEU A 166 21.04 -13.86 -5.75
C LEU A 166 19.76 -13.66 -6.56
N ALA A 167 19.77 -13.85 -7.88
CA ALA A 167 18.57 -13.68 -8.71
C ALA A 167 17.51 -14.73 -8.36
N GLN A 168 17.93 -15.99 -8.19
CA GLN A 168 17.06 -17.08 -7.74
C GLN A 168 16.53 -16.81 -6.32
N TYR A 169 17.39 -16.37 -5.41
CA TYR A 169 17.00 -16.02 -4.04
C TYR A 169 15.95 -14.90 -4.03
N LEU A 170 16.18 -13.80 -4.76
CA LEU A 170 15.22 -12.69 -4.86
C LEU A 170 13.90 -13.12 -5.52
N SER A 171 13.94 -13.99 -6.51
CA SER A 171 12.74 -14.57 -7.11
C SER A 171 11.93 -15.37 -6.10
N THR A 172 12.58 -16.12 -5.22
CA THR A 172 11.93 -16.91 -4.19
C THR A 172 11.28 -16.02 -3.11
N ILE A 173 12.03 -15.07 -2.56
CA ILE A 173 11.50 -14.20 -1.49
C ILE A 173 10.49 -13.15 -1.98
N ASN A 174 10.51 -12.78 -3.26
CA ASN A 174 9.55 -11.85 -3.87
C ASN A 174 8.49 -12.55 -4.73
N GLY A 175 8.56 -13.88 -4.82
CA GLY A 175 7.63 -14.69 -5.60
C GLY A 175 6.21 -14.74 -5.01
N LYS A 176 5.31 -15.43 -5.72
CA LYS A 176 3.90 -15.56 -5.30
C LYS A 176 3.69 -16.29 -3.97
N GLU A 177 4.71 -16.95 -3.45
CA GLU A 177 4.68 -17.70 -2.19
C GLU A 177 4.88 -16.82 -0.96
N THR A 178 5.49 -15.65 -1.10
CA THR A 178 5.47 -14.63 -0.05
C THR A 178 4.14 -13.89 -0.14
N SER A 179 3.15 -14.37 0.61
CA SER A 179 1.85 -13.74 0.66
C SER A 179 1.98 -12.36 1.28
N THR A 180 1.99 -11.33 0.44
CA THR A 180 1.57 -10.00 0.89
C THR A 180 0.16 -10.15 1.45
N TYR A 181 -0.10 -9.62 2.64
CA TYR A 181 -1.45 -9.59 3.21
C TYR A 181 -2.44 -9.13 2.13
N LYS A 182 -3.40 -10.01 1.81
CA LYS A 182 -4.50 -9.65 0.90
C LYS A 182 -5.44 -8.68 1.63
N ASP A 183 -6.25 -7.95 0.88
CA ASP A 183 -7.20 -7.01 1.48
C ASP A 183 -8.11 -7.66 2.56
N PRO A 184 -8.60 -8.92 2.40
CA PRO A 184 -9.32 -9.63 3.46
C PRO A 184 -8.52 -9.78 4.76
N ASP A 185 -7.23 -10.16 4.67
CA ASP A 185 -6.38 -10.38 5.85
C ASP A 185 -6.13 -9.07 6.61
N ARG A 186 -5.99 -7.95 5.88
CA ARG A 186 -5.85 -6.62 6.48
C ARG A 186 -7.09 -6.19 7.24
N ILE A 187 -8.28 -6.50 6.72
CA ILE A 187 -9.56 -6.21 7.37
C ILE A 187 -9.64 -7.00 8.68
N ASP A 188 -9.28 -8.29 8.69
CA ASP A 188 -9.27 -9.12 9.90
C ASP A 188 -8.36 -8.54 10.99
N ILE A 189 -7.13 -8.15 10.61
CA ILE A 189 -6.15 -7.56 11.54
C ILE A 189 -6.66 -6.22 12.09
N MET A 190 -7.19 -5.35 11.22
CA MET A 190 -7.71 -4.05 11.64
C MET A 190 -8.93 -4.20 12.54
N ALA A 191 -9.87 -5.10 12.22
CA ALA A 191 -11.03 -5.35 13.04
C ALA A 191 -10.66 -5.91 14.42
N SER A 192 -9.65 -6.76 14.50
CA SER A 192 -9.13 -7.26 15.77
C SER A 192 -8.44 -6.17 16.59
N ARG A 193 -7.61 -5.33 15.96
CA ARG A 193 -6.91 -4.22 16.62
C ARG A 193 -7.86 -3.13 17.11
N ASP A 194 -8.84 -2.79 16.30
CA ASP A 194 -9.71 -1.63 16.49
C ASP A 194 -11.11 -2.00 17.01
N SER A 195 -11.25 -3.19 17.62
CA SER A 195 -12.53 -3.76 18.08
C SER A 195 -13.38 -2.81 18.93
N ASP A 196 -12.74 -2.01 19.77
CA ASP A 196 -13.39 -1.09 20.69
C ASP A 196 -13.41 0.37 20.20
N THR A 197 -12.76 0.66 19.06
CA THR A 197 -12.52 2.04 18.62
C THR A 197 -13.04 2.35 17.22
N ASP A 198 -13.33 1.33 16.39
CA ASP A 198 -13.84 1.51 15.02
C ASP A 198 -14.94 0.52 14.67
N ASN A 199 -16.18 0.91 14.97
CA ASN A 199 -17.36 0.10 14.68
C ASN A 199 -17.53 -0.19 13.18
N LEU A 200 -17.02 0.67 12.28
CA LEU A 200 -17.15 0.46 10.83
C LEU A 200 -16.31 -0.74 10.37
N ILE A 201 -15.04 -0.83 10.78
CA ILE A 201 -14.19 -1.95 10.36
C ILE A 201 -14.65 -3.27 10.97
N VAL A 202 -15.18 -3.24 12.20
CA VAL A 202 -15.78 -4.41 12.86
C VAL A 202 -16.99 -4.90 12.07
N ALA A 203 -17.95 -4.01 11.74
CA ALA A 203 -19.13 -4.36 10.97
C ALA A 203 -18.77 -4.87 9.55
N ILE A 204 -17.78 -4.27 8.89
CA ILE A 204 -17.26 -4.77 7.60
C ILE A 204 -16.71 -6.18 7.74
N ASN A 205 -15.96 -6.47 8.81
CA ASN A 205 -15.38 -7.78 9.03
C ASN A 205 -16.44 -8.85 9.33
N GLU A 206 -17.44 -8.53 10.15
CA GLU A 206 -18.57 -9.42 10.43
C GLU A 206 -19.31 -9.80 9.14
N ALA A 207 -19.71 -8.80 8.34
CA ALA A 207 -20.40 -9.05 7.07
C ALA A 207 -19.52 -9.82 6.04
N LYS A 208 -18.21 -9.61 6.06
CA LYS A 208 -17.25 -10.40 5.26
C LYS A 208 -17.25 -11.86 5.71
N ASN A 209 -17.29 -12.13 7.01
CA ASN A 209 -17.34 -13.47 7.56
C ASN A 209 -18.68 -14.16 7.26
N ASP A 210 -19.79 -13.42 7.11
CA ASP A 210 -21.07 -13.90 6.60
C ASP A 210 -21.03 -14.25 5.09
N GLY A 211 -19.92 -13.96 4.41
CA GLY A 211 -19.67 -14.34 3.03
C GLY A 211 -19.92 -13.24 1.98
N PHE A 212 -20.34 -12.05 2.38
CA PHE A 212 -20.53 -10.94 1.44
C PHE A 212 -19.19 -10.44 0.87
N ASN A 213 -19.20 -9.98 -0.38
CA ASN A 213 -18.03 -9.31 -0.95
C ASN A 213 -17.91 -7.86 -0.45
N LEU A 214 -16.67 -7.36 -0.37
CA LEU A 214 -16.36 -6.06 0.22
C LEU A 214 -17.16 -4.91 -0.43
N SER A 215 -17.31 -4.90 -1.76
CA SER A 215 -18.02 -3.82 -2.45
C SER A 215 -19.52 -3.78 -2.16
N THR A 216 -20.13 -4.92 -1.83
CA THR A 216 -21.53 -5.02 -1.39
C THR A 216 -21.66 -4.48 0.03
N ILE A 217 -20.75 -4.89 0.92
CA ILE A 217 -20.72 -4.46 2.32
C ILE A 217 -20.57 -2.93 2.42
N GLU A 218 -19.56 -2.38 1.72
CA GLU A 218 -19.32 -0.94 1.72
C GLU A 218 -20.55 -0.14 1.25
N ARG A 219 -21.20 -0.58 0.16
CA ARG A 219 -22.39 0.11 -0.33
C ARG A 219 -23.57 0.02 0.64
N ALA A 220 -23.70 -1.06 1.38
CA ALA A 220 -24.72 -1.18 2.40
C ALA A 220 -24.46 -0.20 3.56
N TYR A 221 -23.22 -0.14 4.06
CA TYR A 221 -22.87 0.69 5.22
C TYR A 221 -22.61 2.16 4.89
N CYS A 222 -22.15 2.48 3.67
CA CYS A 222 -21.71 3.83 3.29
C CYS A 222 -22.66 4.52 2.30
N GLY A 223 -23.97 4.31 2.43
CA GLY A 223 -24.98 5.02 1.65
C GLY A 223 -24.85 4.84 0.14
N GLY A 224 -24.50 3.63 -0.33
CA GLY A 224 -24.31 3.31 -1.75
C GLY A 224 -22.91 3.63 -2.29
N SER A 225 -22.04 4.22 -1.50
CA SER A 225 -20.65 4.52 -1.86
C SER A 225 -19.70 3.36 -1.51
N THR A 226 -18.50 3.36 -2.08
CA THR A 226 -17.42 2.46 -1.67
C THR A 226 -16.30 3.24 -0.99
N ILE A 227 -15.53 2.58 -0.15
CA ILE A 227 -14.35 3.16 0.49
C ILE A 227 -13.13 2.94 -0.43
N PRO A 228 -12.39 4.01 -0.79
CA PRO A 228 -11.18 3.88 -1.59
C PRO A 228 -10.14 2.95 -0.94
N LYS A 229 -9.57 2.05 -1.73
CA LYS A 229 -8.58 1.06 -1.26
C LYS A 229 -7.37 1.67 -0.55
N ASP A 230 -6.94 2.86 -0.96
CA ASP A 230 -5.83 3.58 -0.35
C ASP A 230 -6.11 3.96 1.12
N LYS A 231 -7.38 4.12 1.51
CA LYS A 231 -7.76 4.42 2.90
C LYS A 231 -7.60 3.22 3.82
N TYR A 232 -7.95 2.01 3.35
CA TYR A 232 -7.63 0.77 4.08
C TYR A 232 -6.12 0.61 4.25
N ASN A 233 -5.36 0.83 3.18
CA ASN A 233 -3.90 0.74 3.24
C ASN A 233 -3.29 1.75 4.21
N LYS A 234 -3.76 3.01 4.18
CA LYS A 234 -3.30 4.04 5.10
C LYS A 234 -3.64 3.72 6.55
N ALA A 235 -4.87 3.30 6.81
CA ALA A 235 -5.30 2.90 8.15
C ALA A 235 -4.47 1.72 8.68
N PHE A 236 -4.25 0.70 7.84
CA PHE A 236 -3.45 -0.47 8.20
C PHE A 236 -2.00 -0.11 8.52
N VAL A 237 -1.34 0.65 7.65
CA VAL A 237 0.08 1.01 7.80
C VAL A 237 0.33 2.01 8.93
N SER A 238 -0.56 3.01 9.10
CA SER A 238 -0.40 4.04 10.12
C SER A 238 -0.83 3.63 11.52
N GLY A 239 -1.49 2.48 11.67
CA GLY A 239 -2.10 2.07 12.94
C GLY A 239 -3.34 2.88 13.34
N ASN A 240 -3.83 3.78 12.47
CA ASN A 240 -5.03 4.55 12.72
C ASN A 240 -6.30 3.76 12.36
N THR A 241 -7.44 4.19 12.90
CA THR A 241 -8.74 3.58 12.56
C THR A 241 -9.15 3.89 11.13
N LEU A 242 -9.92 2.99 10.48
CA LEU A 242 -10.43 3.23 9.13
C LEU A 242 -11.32 4.48 9.10
N THR A 243 -12.20 4.63 10.10
CA THR A 243 -13.10 5.80 10.22
C THR A 243 -12.32 7.12 10.27
N SER A 244 -11.13 7.16 10.89
CA SER A 244 -10.32 8.38 10.95
C SER A 244 -9.70 8.77 9.59
N MET A 245 -9.54 7.81 8.67
CA MET A 245 -9.05 8.06 7.31
C MET A 245 -10.13 8.60 6.36
N LEU A 246 -11.40 8.56 6.77
CA LEU A 246 -12.51 9.06 5.97
C LEU A 246 -12.65 10.58 6.12
N THR A 247 -13.03 11.25 5.04
CA THR A 247 -13.45 12.66 5.09
C THR A 247 -14.76 12.80 5.86
N GLU A 248 -15.05 14.01 6.35
CA GLU A 248 -16.32 14.30 7.03
C GLU A 248 -17.53 13.87 6.18
N ARG A 249 -17.56 14.25 4.91
CA ARG A 249 -18.61 13.87 3.96
C ARG A 249 -18.78 12.37 3.77
N GLU A 250 -17.71 11.59 3.88
CA GLU A 250 -17.79 10.12 3.81
C GLU A 250 -18.31 9.54 5.11
N ARG A 251 -17.90 10.10 6.26
CA ARG A 251 -18.40 9.67 7.58
C ARG A 251 -19.90 9.93 7.75
N GLU A 252 -20.39 11.07 7.26
CA GLU A 252 -21.81 11.40 7.27
C GLU A 252 -22.70 10.39 6.52
N LYS A 253 -22.14 9.65 5.58
CA LYS A 253 -22.85 8.61 4.82
C LYS A 253 -22.88 7.25 5.51
N ILE A 254 -22.14 7.08 6.60
CA ILE A 254 -22.08 5.79 7.31
C ILE A 254 -23.36 5.62 8.13
N ASP A 255 -24.08 4.56 7.81
CA ASP A 255 -25.26 4.11 8.55
C ASP A 255 -25.17 2.61 8.79
N LEU A 256 -24.50 2.25 9.88
CA LEU A 256 -24.28 0.85 10.23
C LEU A 256 -25.59 0.10 10.52
N PRO A 257 -26.54 0.64 11.32
CA PRO A 257 -27.81 -0.03 11.58
C PRO A 257 -28.60 -0.31 10.30
N ARG A 258 -28.67 0.67 9.39
CA ARG A 258 -29.35 0.50 8.10
C ARG A 258 -28.66 -0.56 7.23
N GLY A 259 -27.33 -0.45 7.09
CA GLY A 259 -26.56 -1.39 6.30
C GLY A 259 -26.67 -2.82 6.81
N GLN A 260 -26.58 -3.01 8.12
CA GLN A 260 -26.77 -4.30 8.77
C GLN A 260 -28.18 -4.87 8.50
N ARG A 261 -29.23 -4.05 8.60
CA ARG A 261 -30.60 -4.44 8.29
C ARG A 261 -30.74 -4.90 6.83
N ILE A 262 -30.07 -4.24 5.87
CA ILE A 262 -30.07 -4.63 4.46
C ILE A 262 -29.42 -5.99 4.28
N LEU A 263 -28.19 -6.16 4.79
CA LEU A 263 -27.43 -7.41 4.64
C LEU A 263 -28.14 -8.59 5.33
N GLN A 264 -28.66 -8.37 6.54
CA GLN A 264 -29.45 -9.36 7.27
C GLN A 264 -30.75 -9.72 6.51
N GLY A 265 -31.36 -8.75 5.83
CA GLY A 265 -32.51 -8.99 4.97
C GLY A 265 -32.23 -10.01 3.88
N PHE A 266 -31.08 -9.94 3.22
CA PHE A 266 -30.66 -10.95 2.23
C PHE A 266 -30.43 -12.33 2.84
N ILE A 267 -29.83 -12.40 4.05
CA ILE A 267 -29.66 -13.67 4.77
C ILE A 267 -31.02 -14.28 5.11
N ASN A 268 -31.94 -13.48 5.64
CA ASN A 268 -33.25 -13.94 6.11
C ASN A 268 -34.13 -14.52 4.99
N VAL A 269 -33.97 -14.04 3.76
CA VAL A 269 -34.69 -14.59 2.60
C VAL A 269 -33.94 -15.74 1.93
N GLY A 270 -32.83 -16.21 2.53
CA GLY A 270 -32.07 -17.37 2.06
C GLY A 270 -31.17 -17.12 0.85
N CYS A 271 -30.78 -15.87 0.59
CA CYS A 271 -29.82 -15.60 -0.46
C CYS A 271 -28.45 -16.23 -0.17
N ASP A 272 -27.80 -16.77 -1.19
CA ASP A 272 -26.38 -17.11 -1.14
C ASP A 272 -25.57 -15.79 -1.09
N THR A 273 -25.05 -15.46 0.08
CA THR A 273 -24.35 -14.19 0.36
C THR A 273 -23.19 -13.92 -0.62
N LYS A 274 -22.51 -15.00 -1.11
CA LYS A 274 -21.43 -14.90 -2.10
C LYS A 274 -21.91 -14.43 -3.47
N LYS A 275 -23.19 -14.60 -3.77
CA LYS A 275 -23.83 -14.18 -5.02
C LYS A 275 -24.46 -12.79 -4.92
N VAL A 276 -24.71 -12.30 -3.71
CA VAL A 276 -25.22 -10.95 -3.51
C VAL A 276 -24.15 -9.94 -3.94
N SER A 277 -24.39 -9.31 -5.07
CA SER A 277 -23.46 -8.31 -5.63
C SER A 277 -23.85 -6.90 -5.22
N ARG A 278 -22.96 -5.95 -5.51
CA ARG A 278 -23.21 -4.51 -5.30
C ARG A 278 -24.53 -4.03 -5.93
N TYR A 279 -24.94 -4.63 -7.04
CA TYR A 279 -26.17 -4.25 -7.76
C TYR A 279 -27.44 -4.49 -6.97
N TRP A 280 -27.44 -5.44 -6.04
CA TRP A 280 -28.56 -5.71 -5.15
C TRP A 280 -28.74 -4.54 -4.17
N VAL A 281 -27.65 -4.03 -3.60
CA VAL A 281 -27.69 -2.86 -2.70
C VAL A 281 -28.04 -1.59 -3.48
N GLU A 282 -27.49 -1.41 -4.69
CA GLU A 282 -27.86 -0.29 -5.58
C GLU A 282 -29.34 -0.31 -5.93
N GLY A 283 -29.90 -1.47 -6.27
CA GLY A 283 -31.33 -1.63 -6.58
C GLY A 283 -32.21 -1.41 -5.35
N PHE A 284 -31.81 -1.90 -4.17
CA PHE A 284 -32.51 -1.61 -2.92
C PHE A 284 -32.54 -0.10 -2.64
N ASN A 285 -31.40 0.58 -2.73
CA ASN A 285 -31.32 2.03 -2.53
C ASN A 285 -32.15 2.81 -3.56
N GLY A 286 -32.13 2.39 -4.81
CA GLY A 286 -32.96 2.99 -5.87
C GLY A 286 -34.45 2.82 -5.60
N TYR A 287 -34.85 1.63 -5.16
CA TYR A 287 -36.25 1.34 -4.80
C TYR A 287 -36.71 2.14 -3.57
N ALA A 288 -35.87 2.23 -2.55
CA ALA A 288 -36.13 3.03 -1.35
C ALA A 288 -36.27 4.52 -1.68
N ALA A 289 -35.41 5.05 -2.54
CA ALA A 289 -35.50 6.46 -2.98
C ALA A 289 -36.76 6.76 -3.82
N ALA A 290 -37.22 5.80 -4.62
CA ALA A 290 -38.40 5.97 -5.46
C ALA A 290 -39.74 5.82 -4.68
N HIS A 291 -39.72 5.08 -3.58
CA HIS A 291 -40.96 4.79 -2.82
C HIS A 291 -40.87 5.22 -1.36
N SER A 292 -40.21 4.41 -0.53
CA SER A 292 -39.83 4.69 0.86
C SER A 292 -38.89 3.60 1.37
N GLU A 293 -38.18 3.90 2.41
CA GLU A 293 -37.30 2.95 3.10
C GLU A 293 -38.08 1.73 3.62
N GLU A 294 -39.20 1.98 4.28
CA GLU A 294 -40.06 0.94 4.85
C GLU A 294 -40.59 0.00 3.78
N ARG A 295 -41.06 0.57 2.65
CA ARG A 295 -41.55 -0.22 1.51
C ARG A 295 -40.41 -1.06 0.89
N ALA A 296 -39.21 -0.54 0.87
CA ALA A 296 -38.03 -1.31 0.37
C ALA A 296 -37.73 -2.53 1.27
N PHE A 297 -37.79 -2.37 2.57
CA PHE A 297 -37.64 -3.49 3.50
C PHE A 297 -38.77 -4.50 3.41
N GLN A 298 -40.02 -4.05 3.23
CA GLN A 298 -41.16 -4.95 3.00
C GLN A 298 -40.94 -5.76 1.71
N ALA A 299 -40.54 -5.09 0.62
CA ALA A 299 -40.23 -5.77 -0.63
C ALA A 299 -39.09 -6.75 -0.50
N LEU A 300 -38.00 -6.40 0.23
CA LEU A 300 -36.89 -7.29 0.51
C LEU A 300 -37.32 -8.55 1.28
N SER A 301 -38.15 -8.39 2.29
CA SER A 301 -38.68 -9.49 3.10
C SER A 301 -39.64 -10.39 2.33
N ALA A 302 -40.24 -9.90 1.23
CA ALA A 302 -41.15 -10.65 0.38
C ALA A 302 -40.47 -11.40 -0.78
N LEU A 303 -39.14 -11.33 -0.89
CA LEU A 303 -38.39 -12.07 -1.92
C LEU A 303 -38.55 -13.57 -1.72
N THR A 304 -38.77 -14.30 -2.82
CA THR A 304 -38.77 -15.75 -2.84
C THR A 304 -37.51 -16.30 -3.47
N SER A 305 -37.19 -17.57 -3.20
CA SER A 305 -36.04 -18.25 -3.79
C SER A 305 -36.06 -18.23 -5.33
N GLU A 306 -37.26 -18.26 -5.94
CA GLU A 306 -37.43 -18.17 -7.38
C GLU A 306 -37.06 -16.79 -7.95
N MET A 307 -37.41 -15.72 -7.23
CA MET A 307 -37.09 -14.32 -7.63
C MET A 307 -35.61 -14.03 -7.59
N ILE A 308 -34.85 -14.64 -6.66
CA ILE A 308 -33.41 -14.42 -6.49
C ILE A 308 -32.54 -15.29 -7.38
N THR A 309 -33.10 -16.23 -8.15
CA THR A 309 -32.34 -17.08 -9.10
C THR A 309 -31.98 -16.35 -10.39
N ALA A 310 -32.61 -15.21 -10.70
CA ALA A 310 -32.30 -14.42 -11.85
C ALA A 310 -30.88 -13.80 -11.76
N LYS A 311 -30.19 -13.74 -12.92
CA LYS A 311 -28.90 -13.06 -13.00
C LYS A 311 -29.10 -11.55 -12.90
N ILE A 312 -28.69 -10.95 -11.80
CA ILE A 312 -28.76 -9.50 -11.55
C ILE A 312 -27.48 -8.87 -12.04
N THR A 313 -27.56 -8.03 -13.09
CA THR A 313 -26.43 -7.37 -13.73
C THR A 313 -26.43 -5.85 -13.54
N SER A 314 -27.51 -5.29 -13.02
CA SER A 314 -27.68 -3.87 -12.72
C SER A 314 -28.55 -3.64 -11.50
N GLY A 315 -28.49 -2.43 -10.92
CA GLY A 315 -29.41 -2.03 -9.87
C GLY A 315 -30.88 -1.99 -10.33
N THR A 316 -31.10 -1.65 -11.60
CA THR A 316 -32.46 -1.63 -12.20
C THR A 316 -33.08 -3.00 -12.23
N ASP A 317 -32.32 -4.07 -12.50
CA ASP A 317 -32.82 -5.46 -12.47
C ASP A 317 -33.37 -5.77 -11.09
N PHE A 318 -32.61 -5.45 -10.04
CA PHE A 318 -33.03 -5.72 -8.66
C PHE A 318 -34.20 -4.84 -8.20
N THR A 319 -34.24 -3.57 -8.62
CA THR A 319 -35.40 -2.69 -8.39
C THR A 319 -36.70 -3.31 -8.94
N THR A 320 -36.62 -3.90 -10.14
CA THR A 320 -37.76 -4.57 -10.79
C THR A 320 -38.22 -5.79 -9.99
N ILE A 321 -37.25 -6.58 -9.50
CA ILE A 321 -37.54 -7.76 -8.64
C ILE A 321 -38.20 -7.33 -7.34
N LEU A 322 -37.70 -6.27 -6.67
CA LEU A 322 -38.30 -5.74 -5.45
C LEU A 322 -39.74 -5.26 -5.68
N ASN A 323 -39.99 -4.59 -6.79
CA ASN A 323 -41.34 -4.14 -7.11
C ASN A 323 -42.30 -5.34 -7.32
N THR A 324 -41.83 -6.40 -7.99
CA THR A 324 -42.61 -7.63 -8.15
C THR A 324 -42.91 -8.29 -6.79
N ALA A 325 -41.87 -8.41 -5.94
CA ALA A 325 -41.98 -9.03 -4.63
C ALA A 325 -42.98 -8.27 -3.73
N TYR A 326 -42.91 -6.93 -3.71
CA TYR A 326 -43.83 -6.10 -2.97
C TYR A 326 -45.26 -6.30 -3.44
N ASN A 327 -45.51 -6.21 -4.75
CA ASN A 327 -46.87 -6.34 -5.31
C ASN A 327 -47.45 -7.73 -5.04
N SER A 328 -46.64 -8.79 -5.05
CA SER A 328 -47.07 -10.15 -4.72
C SER A 328 -47.39 -10.33 -3.22
N SER A 329 -46.87 -9.47 -2.34
CA SER A 329 -47.08 -9.57 -0.90
C SER A 329 -48.34 -8.84 -0.42
N ILE A 330 -48.89 -7.95 -1.23
CA ILE A 330 -50.10 -7.14 -0.91
C ILE A 330 -51.37 -7.57 -1.67
N GLY A 331 -51.22 -8.48 -2.65
CA GLY A 331 -52.31 -9.06 -3.42
C GLY A 331 -52.67 -10.45 -2.91
#